data_1e20dce293fbfaa426595bfac900e84f
#
_entry.id   1e20dce293fbfaa426595bfac900e84f
#
_cell.length_a   1.000
_cell.length_b   1.000
_cell.length_c   1.000
_cell.angle_alpha   90.00
_cell.angle_beta   90.00
_cell.angle_gamma   90.00
#
_symmetry.space_group_name_H-M   'P 1'
#
loop_
_entity.id
_entity.type
_entity.pdbx_description
1 polymer ?
#
loop_
_entity_poly.entity_id
_entity_poly.type
_entity_poly.pdbx_seq_one_letter_code
_entity_poly.pdbx_strand_id
1 'polypeptide(L)'
;MGTNVLVSICCITYNQESYIRDALEGFVKQKTNFKYEVLIHDDASTDRTADIIREYQERYPDMIKPILQTVNQYSLGLTNVSGTWNFPRAVKNGSKYIAMCEGDDYWIDEHKLQRQVDYLEAHSECALVFHSAKVEVQGSAVTERMMRPYNKDRIVMPEEIIDKTSGYATASLMFRTEMVKELPDFYNNAPIADIPLQLLAANMGYGYYMDEPMCVYRLGGAASWTTLMKQGNYEKKQQDYARAMKTMYQGYDEFSGRRFHETVVRAWRRLYFLTQVNTKHYDVVLDKMNRKFYKELNFRTRCFIRFEATFPRVYQWLQDSYHRFRK
;
A
#
# COMPACT_ATOMS: atom_id res chain seq x y z
N MET A 1 -11.84 -33.10 -13.63
CA MET A 1 -12.35 -31.70 -13.54
C MET A 1 -11.28 -30.89 -12.86
N GLY A 2 -10.66 -29.98 -13.57
CA GLY A 2 -9.56 -29.19 -13.04
C GLY A 2 -10.05 -28.32 -11.88
N THR A 3 -9.38 -28.42 -10.75
CA THR A 3 -9.67 -27.65 -9.55
C THR A 3 -9.06 -26.26 -9.68
N ASN A 4 -9.58 -25.44 -10.59
CA ASN A 4 -9.04 -24.09 -10.79
C ASN A 4 -9.24 -23.25 -9.53
N VAL A 5 -8.13 -22.80 -8.97
CA VAL A 5 -8.09 -21.74 -7.94
C VAL A 5 -8.59 -20.46 -8.59
N LEU A 6 -9.62 -19.82 -7.99
CA LEU A 6 -10.18 -18.58 -8.52
C LEU A 6 -9.40 -17.35 -8.02
N VAL A 7 -8.96 -17.37 -6.77
CA VAL A 7 -8.24 -16.26 -6.12
C VAL A 7 -6.92 -16.75 -5.56
N SER A 8 -5.81 -16.04 -5.87
CA SER A 8 -4.56 -16.15 -5.14
C SER A 8 -4.43 -14.97 -4.18
N ILE A 9 -4.29 -15.27 -2.89
CA ILE A 9 -3.89 -14.28 -1.88
C ILE A 9 -2.37 -14.15 -1.98
N CYS A 10 -1.88 -12.95 -2.31
CA CYS A 10 -0.44 -12.66 -2.37
C CYS A 10 -0.01 -11.93 -1.10
N CYS A 11 0.79 -12.60 -0.29
CA CYS A 11 1.34 -12.08 0.96
C CYS A 11 2.86 -12.00 0.88
N ILE A 12 3.43 -10.90 1.34
CA ILE A 12 4.87 -10.74 1.55
C ILE A 12 5.12 -10.49 3.04
N THR A 13 6.22 -11.03 3.55
CA THR A 13 6.59 -10.90 4.96
C THR A 13 8.10 -10.90 5.15
N TYR A 14 8.57 -10.19 6.18
CA TYR A 14 9.95 -10.21 6.64
C TYR A 14 10.02 -9.79 8.11
N ASN A 15 10.53 -10.69 9.00
CA ASN A 15 10.67 -10.46 10.44
C ASN A 15 9.36 -9.96 11.10
N GLN A 16 8.29 -10.73 10.92
CA GLN A 16 6.94 -10.40 11.37
C GLN A 16 6.34 -11.50 12.28
N GLU A 17 7.17 -12.18 13.09
CA GLU A 17 6.72 -13.27 13.99
C GLU A 17 5.57 -12.88 14.92
N SER A 18 5.51 -11.59 15.33
CA SER A 18 4.46 -11.06 16.20
C SER A 18 3.12 -10.80 15.48
N TYR A 19 3.11 -10.81 14.14
CA TYR A 19 1.96 -10.36 13.33
C TYR A 19 1.45 -11.43 12.37
N ILE A 20 2.36 -12.21 11.76
CA ILE A 20 2.05 -13.13 10.66
C ILE A 20 0.94 -14.13 10.99
N ARG A 21 0.79 -14.51 12.27
CA ARG A 21 -0.26 -15.41 12.70
C ARG A 21 -1.66 -14.83 12.51
N ASP A 22 -1.86 -13.54 12.76
CA ASP A 22 -3.14 -12.86 12.55
C ASP A 22 -3.49 -12.80 11.06
N ALA A 23 -2.49 -12.53 10.19
CA ALA A 23 -2.68 -12.56 8.74
C ALA A 23 -3.12 -13.95 8.27
N LEU A 24 -2.39 -15.00 8.66
CA LEU A 24 -2.70 -16.40 8.30
C LEU A 24 -4.08 -16.82 8.80
N GLU A 25 -4.46 -16.46 10.04
CA GLU A 25 -5.81 -16.72 10.58
C GLU A 25 -6.89 -16.00 9.76
N GLY A 26 -6.65 -14.75 9.35
CA GLY A 26 -7.57 -14.01 8.49
C GLY A 26 -7.75 -14.67 7.12
N PHE A 27 -6.70 -15.31 6.59
CA PHE A 27 -6.76 -16.00 5.29
C PHE A 27 -7.50 -17.33 5.37
N VAL A 28 -7.18 -18.17 6.35
CA VAL A 28 -7.78 -19.53 6.46
C VAL A 28 -9.24 -19.50 6.90
N LYS A 29 -9.71 -18.39 7.49
CA LYS A 29 -11.11 -18.23 7.92
C LYS A 29 -12.05 -17.76 6.82
N GLN A 30 -11.53 -17.43 5.61
CA GLN A 30 -12.37 -16.94 4.53
C GLN A 30 -13.40 -17.98 4.09
N LYS A 31 -14.66 -17.54 4.01
CA LYS A 31 -15.81 -18.34 3.56
C LYS A 31 -16.16 -17.98 2.14
N THR A 32 -15.94 -18.91 1.21
CA THR A 32 -16.14 -18.70 -0.24
C THR A 32 -16.84 -19.90 -0.87
N ASN A 33 -17.56 -19.66 -1.96
CA ASN A 33 -18.13 -20.72 -2.81
C ASN A 33 -17.17 -21.16 -3.93
N PHE A 34 -15.93 -20.68 -3.90
CA PHE A 34 -14.85 -20.99 -4.83
C PHE A 34 -13.57 -21.38 -4.08
N LYS A 35 -12.61 -21.95 -4.82
CA LYS A 35 -11.28 -22.27 -4.28
C LYS A 35 -10.35 -21.08 -4.35
N TYR A 36 -9.57 -20.88 -3.29
CA TYR A 36 -8.48 -19.91 -3.24
C TYR A 36 -7.21 -20.54 -2.65
N GLU A 37 -6.09 -19.89 -2.86
CA GLU A 37 -4.79 -20.27 -2.31
C GLU A 37 -4.11 -19.06 -1.67
N VAL A 38 -3.11 -19.30 -0.83
CA VAL A 38 -2.28 -18.28 -0.20
C VAL A 38 -0.84 -18.46 -0.69
N LEU A 39 -0.38 -17.56 -1.53
CA LEU A 39 1.00 -17.46 -1.98
C LEU A 39 1.74 -16.52 -1.02
N ILE A 40 2.43 -17.10 -0.03
CA ILE A 40 3.14 -16.33 0.97
C ILE A 40 4.64 -16.37 0.72
N HIS A 41 5.24 -15.19 0.54
CA HIS A 41 6.66 -15.01 0.33
C HIS A 41 7.31 -14.48 1.61
N ASP A 42 8.20 -15.28 2.20
CA ASP A 42 9.05 -14.88 3.29
C ASP A 42 10.44 -14.49 2.76
N ASP A 43 10.82 -13.24 2.97
CA ASP A 43 12.05 -12.67 2.42
C ASP A 43 13.28 -12.93 3.30
N ALA A 44 13.50 -14.21 3.64
CA ALA A 44 14.58 -14.68 4.51
C ALA A 44 14.50 -14.10 5.93
N SER A 45 13.36 -14.24 6.59
CA SER A 45 13.22 -13.85 8.01
C SER A 45 14.21 -14.57 8.90
N THR A 46 14.71 -13.85 9.91
CA THR A 46 15.66 -14.34 10.91
C THR A 46 15.00 -14.62 12.26
N ASP A 47 13.73 -14.27 12.40
CA ASP A 47 12.87 -14.58 13.54
C ASP A 47 12.03 -15.85 13.29
N ARG A 48 10.99 -16.08 14.08
CA ARG A 48 10.13 -17.25 13.93
C ARG A 48 9.09 -17.15 12.82
N THR A 49 9.12 -16.10 11.98
CA THR A 49 8.13 -15.90 10.90
C THR A 49 8.03 -17.14 9.98
N ALA A 50 9.16 -17.63 9.47
CA ALA A 50 9.19 -18.79 8.59
C ALA A 50 8.68 -20.08 9.27
N ASP A 51 8.94 -20.26 10.57
CA ASP A 51 8.47 -21.42 11.31
C ASP A 51 6.94 -21.38 11.47
N ILE A 52 6.37 -20.22 11.77
CA ILE A 52 4.93 -20.04 11.86
C ILE A 52 4.27 -20.32 10.50
N ILE A 53 4.86 -19.90 9.40
CA ILE A 53 4.37 -20.19 8.05
C ILE A 53 4.35 -21.71 7.80
N ARG A 54 5.41 -22.43 8.19
CA ARG A 54 5.49 -23.91 8.05
C ARG A 54 4.39 -24.60 8.89
N GLU A 55 4.13 -24.16 10.14
CA GLU A 55 3.03 -24.67 10.96
C GLU A 55 1.69 -24.59 10.23
N TYR A 56 1.42 -23.45 9.57
CA TYR A 56 0.18 -23.30 8.80
C TYR A 56 0.17 -24.09 7.50
N GLN A 57 1.32 -24.21 6.82
CA GLN A 57 1.43 -25.08 5.63
C GLN A 57 1.14 -26.54 5.98
N GLU A 58 1.62 -27.05 7.12
CA GLU A 58 1.34 -28.42 7.57
C GLU A 58 -0.16 -28.62 7.90
N ARG A 59 -0.81 -27.61 8.49
CA ARG A 59 -2.26 -27.66 8.82
C ARG A 59 -3.16 -27.48 7.60
N TYR A 60 -2.72 -26.72 6.60
CA TYR A 60 -3.48 -26.35 5.40
C TYR A 60 -2.66 -26.53 4.12
N PRO A 61 -2.19 -27.76 3.83
CA PRO A 61 -1.22 -28.02 2.75
C PRO A 61 -1.78 -27.72 1.34
N ASP A 62 -3.09 -27.83 1.16
CA ASP A 62 -3.74 -27.53 -0.13
C ASP A 62 -3.91 -26.02 -0.36
N MET A 63 -3.92 -25.21 0.70
CA MET A 63 -4.19 -23.78 0.67
C MET A 63 -2.91 -22.94 0.79
N ILE A 64 -2.05 -23.20 1.76
CA ILE A 64 -0.86 -22.40 2.07
C ILE A 64 0.31 -22.86 1.20
N LYS A 65 0.81 -21.97 0.35
CA LYS A 65 1.87 -22.22 -0.64
C LYS A 65 3.04 -21.27 -0.43
N PRO A 66 3.94 -21.55 0.52
CA PRO A 66 5.03 -20.63 0.85
C PRO A 66 6.13 -20.61 -0.22
N ILE A 67 6.80 -19.48 -0.29
CA ILE A 67 8.09 -19.24 -0.92
C ILE A 67 9.01 -18.71 0.17
N LEU A 68 9.89 -19.56 0.70
CA LEU A 68 10.81 -19.20 1.79
C LEU A 68 12.18 -18.91 1.19
N GLN A 69 12.61 -17.67 1.20
CA GLN A 69 13.91 -17.25 0.71
C GLN A 69 15.02 -17.60 1.72
N THR A 70 16.22 -17.79 1.22
CA THR A 70 17.44 -17.98 2.03
C THR A 70 18.29 -16.71 2.09
N VAL A 71 18.01 -15.76 1.19
CA VAL A 71 18.69 -14.46 1.11
C VAL A 71 17.61 -13.38 0.95
N ASN A 72 17.71 -12.31 1.73
CA ASN A 72 16.76 -11.20 1.70
C ASN A 72 16.86 -10.46 0.35
N GLN A 73 15.82 -10.58 -0.47
CA GLN A 73 15.77 -10.05 -1.83
C GLN A 73 15.66 -8.51 -1.82
N TYR A 74 14.92 -7.97 -0.86
CA TYR A 74 14.80 -6.52 -0.71
C TYR A 74 16.17 -5.86 -0.41
N SER A 75 17.01 -6.49 0.41
CA SER A 75 18.36 -6.01 0.69
C SER A 75 19.30 -6.04 -0.52
N LEU A 76 19.00 -6.87 -1.52
CA LEU A 76 19.68 -6.92 -2.81
C LEU A 76 19.15 -5.91 -3.82
N GLY A 77 18.18 -5.06 -3.43
CA GLY A 77 17.61 -4.02 -4.26
C GLY A 77 16.32 -4.41 -5.00
N LEU A 78 15.75 -5.59 -4.74
CA LEU A 78 14.47 -6.00 -5.32
C LEU A 78 13.31 -5.34 -4.55
N THR A 79 12.82 -4.22 -5.03
CA THR A 79 11.67 -3.51 -4.42
C THR A 79 10.31 -4.14 -4.78
N ASN A 80 10.25 -4.89 -5.90
CA ASN A 80 9.04 -5.51 -6.41
C ASN A 80 9.00 -7.02 -6.11
N VAL A 81 8.96 -7.39 -4.84
CA VAL A 81 8.97 -8.79 -4.39
C VAL A 81 7.74 -9.56 -4.91
N SER A 82 6.53 -9.00 -4.76
CA SER A 82 5.31 -9.66 -5.25
C SER A 82 5.31 -9.85 -6.76
N GLY A 83 5.75 -8.84 -7.52
CA GLY A 83 5.84 -8.93 -8.98
C GLY A 83 6.81 -9.99 -9.47
N THR A 84 7.89 -10.22 -8.73
CA THR A 84 8.91 -11.22 -9.09
C THR A 84 8.50 -12.64 -8.68
N TRP A 85 7.82 -12.82 -7.56
CA TRP A 85 7.58 -14.14 -6.97
C TRP A 85 6.11 -14.56 -6.94
N ASN A 86 5.22 -13.72 -6.39
CA ASN A 86 3.84 -14.11 -6.14
C ASN A 86 2.98 -14.02 -7.40
N PHE A 87 3.06 -12.92 -8.16
CA PHE A 87 2.21 -12.70 -9.34
C PHE A 87 2.47 -13.70 -10.46
N PRO A 88 3.74 -14.02 -10.84
CA PRO A 88 3.99 -15.06 -11.84
C PRO A 88 3.44 -16.41 -11.43
N ARG A 89 3.45 -16.73 -10.12
CA ARG A 89 2.90 -17.99 -9.60
C ARG A 89 1.37 -18.00 -9.67
N ALA A 90 0.69 -16.89 -9.30
CA ALA A 90 -0.75 -16.75 -9.44
C ALA A 90 -1.20 -16.88 -10.91
N VAL A 91 -0.47 -16.24 -11.84
CA VAL A 91 -0.69 -16.35 -13.29
C VAL A 91 -0.53 -17.80 -13.75
N LYS A 92 0.55 -18.47 -13.35
CA LYS A 92 0.83 -19.87 -13.70
C LYS A 92 -0.24 -20.83 -13.16
N ASN A 93 -0.76 -20.58 -11.96
CA ASN A 93 -1.80 -21.40 -11.34
C ASN A 93 -3.20 -21.12 -11.95
N GLY A 94 -3.33 -20.11 -12.81
CA GLY A 94 -4.57 -19.80 -13.52
C GLY A 94 -5.60 -19.06 -12.68
N SER A 95 -5.20 -18.41 -11.60
CA SER A 95 -6.09 -17.60 -10.78
C SER A 95 -6.65 -16.43 -11.59
N LYS A 96 -7.94 -16.16 -11.46
CA LYS A 96 -8.61 -15.03 -12.13
C LYS A 96 -8.41 -13.72 -11.39
N TYR A 97 -8.25 -13.80 -10.06
CA TYR A 97 -8.09 -12.65 -9.18
C TYR A 97 -6.91 -12.80 -8.24
N ILE A 98 -6.32 -11.68 -7.86
CA ILE A 98 -5.30 -11.56 -6.83
C ILE A 98 -5.83 -10.65 -5.74
N ALA A 99 -5.75 -11.11 -4.49
CA ALA A 99 -5.99 -10.32 -3.28
C ALA A 99 -4.67 -10.06 -2.56
N MET A 100 -4.44 -8.83 -2.11
CA MET A 100 -3.20 -8.44 -1.43
C MET A 100 -3.38 -8.42 0.08
N CYS A 101 -2.33 -8.81 0.80
CA CYS A 101 -2.16 -8.53 2.22
C CYS A 101 -0.71 -8.71 2.61
N GLU A 102 -0.13 -7.74 3.31
CA GLU A 102 1.21 -7.86 3.89
C GLU A 102 1.13 -8.61 5.22
N GLY A 103 2.21 -9.26 5.65
CA GLY A 103 2.19 -10.14 6.82
C GLY A 103 2.08 -9.42 8.16
N ASP A 104 2.22 -8.09 8.20
CA ASP A 104 1.95 -7.24 9.36
C ASP A 104 0.50 -6.73 9.44
N ASP A 105 -0.28 -6.89 8.37
CA ASP A 105 -1.71 -6.59 8.31
C ASP A 105 -2.56 -7.85 8.43
N TYR A 106 -3.87 -7.72 8.66
CA TYR A 106 -4.76 -8.89 8.73
C TYR A 106 -6.21 -8.58 8.35
N TRP A 107 -6.92 -9.62 7.91
CA TRP A 107 -8.33 -9.53 7.56
C TRP A 107 -9.24 -9.88 8.73
N ILE A 108 -10.33 -9.12 8.88
CA ILE A 108 -11.31 -9.25 9.98
C ILE A 108 -12.71 -9.66 9.52
N ASP A 109 -12.97 -9.64 8.22
CA ASP A 109 -14.24 -10.10 7.63
C ASP A 109 -14.01 -11.45 6.92
N GLU A 110 -14.71 -12.49 7.37
CA GLU A 110 -14.63 -13.85 6.81
C GLU A 110 -15.26 -13.97 5.40
N HIS A 111 -15.99 -12.96 4.93
CA HIS A 111 -16.62 -12.91 3.61
C HIS A 111 -15.94 -11.91 2.64
N LYS A 112 -14.81 -11.33 3.04
CA LYS A 112 -14.09 -10.34 2.22
C LYS A 112 -13.84 -10.83 0.78
N LEU A 113 -13.27 -12.02 0.62
CA LEU A 113 -12.98 -12.58 -0.71
C LEU A 113 -14.25 -12.78 -1.53
N GLN A 114 -15.29 -13.35 -0.92
CA GLN A 114 -16.57 -13.62 -1.59
C GLN A 114 -17.17 -12.32 -2.12
N ARG A 115 -17.27 -11.30 -1.29
CA ARG A 115 -17.88 -10.02 -1.63
C ARG A 115 -17.13 -9.29 -2.76
N GLN A 116 -15.79 -9.30 -2.70
CA GLN A 116 -14.97 -8.67 -3.75
C GLN A 116 -15.05 -9.43 -5.08
N VAL A 117 -15.05 -10.77 -5.04
CA VAL A 117 -15.23 -11.60 -6.24
C VAL A 117 -16.61 -11.40 -6.85
N ASP A 118 -17.68 -11.43 -6.05
CA ASP A 118 -19.04 -11.24 -6.54
C ASP A 118 -19.17 -9.92 -7.32
N TYR A 119 -18.55 -8.85 -6.80
CA TYR A 119 -18.56 -7.58 -7.51
C TYR A 119 -17.77 -7.64 -8.84
N LEU A 120 -16.55 -8.21 -8.82
CA LEU A 120 -15.72 -8.33 -10.02
C LEU A 120 -16.33 -9.25 -11.09
N GLU A 121 -17.04 -10.30 -10.68
CA GLU A 121 -17.74 -11.19 -11.61
C GLU A 121 -18.94 -10.49 -12.29
N ALA A 122 -19.67 -9.67 -11.53
CA ALA A 122 -20.81 -8.91 -12.06
C ALA A 122 -20.42 -7.69 -12.91
N HIS A 123 -19.16 -7.21 -12.82
CA HIS A 123 -18.73 -5.96 -13.42
C HIS A 123 -17.39 -6.14 -14.17
N SER A 124 -17.46 -6.53 -15.43
CA SER A 124 -16.26 -6.85 -16.24
C SER A 124 -15.29 -5.67 -16.42
N GLU A 125 -15.79 -4.44 -16.42
CA GLU A 125 -14.99 -3.20 -16.57
C GLU A 125 -14.35 -2.73 -15.25
N CYS A 126 -14.69 -3.36 -14.11
CA CYS A 126 -14.06 -3.08 -12.84
C CYS A 126 -12.69 -3.79 -12.79
N ALA A 127 -11.62 -3.00 -12.65
CA ALA A 127 -10.26 -3.50 -12.58
C ALA A 127 -9.80 -3.78 -11.15
N LEU A 128 -10.28 -3.01 -10.17
CA LEU A 128 -9.85 -3.01 -8.78
C LEU A 128 -11.06 -2.89 -7.84
N VAL A 129 -11.15 -3.78 -6.85
CA VAL A 129 -12.07 -3.62 -5.70
C VAL A 129 -11.23 -3.43 -4.45
N PHE A 130 -11.62 -2.46 -3.63
CA PHE A 130 -10.97 -2.16 -2.36
C PHE A 130 -11.98 -1.67 -1.32
N HIS A 131 -11.57 -1.58 -0.07
CA HIS A 131 -12.47 -1.23 1.03
C HIS A 131 -11.77 -0.38 2.10
N SER A 132 -12.55 0.11 3.08
CA SER A 132 -11.98 0.80 4.23
C SER A 132 -11.20 -0.17 5.14
N ALA A 133 -10.29 0.37 5.93
CA ALA A 133 -9.49 -0.40 6.89
C ALA A 133 -9.55 0.24 8.28
N LYS A 134 -9.58 -0.58 9.32
CA LYS A 134 -9.22 -0.12 10.67
C LYS A 134 -7.72 0.13 10.72
N VAL A 135 -7.29 1.12 11.50
CA VAL A 135 -5.86 1.42 11.67
C VAL A 135 -5.48 1.16 13.12
N GLU A 136 -4.59 0.21 13.31
CA GLU A 136 -3.97 -0.10 14.59
C GLU A 136 -2.60 0.58 14.67
N VAL A 137 -2.40 1.43 15.67
CA VAL A 137 -1.10 2.10 15.88
C VAL A 137 -0.39 1.44 17.04
N GLN A 138 0.77 0.87 16.78
CA GLN A 138 1.54 0.17 17.80
C GLN A 138 1.89 1.09 18.98
N GLY A 139 1.60 0.63 20.20
CA GLY A 139 1.83 1.42 21.43
C GLY A 139 0.81 2.53 21.69
N SER A 140 -0.28 2.62 20.91
CA SER A 140 -1.37 3.58 21.13
C SER A 140 -2.62 2.91 21.67
N ALA A 141 -3.25 3.53 22.65
CA ALA A 141 -4.57 3.12 23.15
C ALA A 141 -5.74 3.58 22.24
N VAL A 142 -5.46 4.31 21.16
CA VAL A 142 -6.48 4.81 20.24
C VAL A 142 -6.86 3.71 19.26
N THR A 143 -8.04 3.12 19.43
CA THR A 143 -8.53 1.95 18.70
C THR A 143 -9.47 2.28 17.53
N GLU A 144 -9.86 3.55 17.33
CA GLU A 144 -10.93 3.94 16.38
C GLU A 144 -10.43 4.73 15.16
N ARG A 145 -9.17 4.59 14.81
CA ARG A 145 -8.66 5.24 13.60
C ARG A 145 -9.01 4.41 12.37
N MET A 146 -9.49 5.09 11.32
CA MET A 146 -9.90 4.46 10.07
C MET A 146 -9.12 5.03 8.88
N MET A 147 -8.72 4.16 7.97
CA MET A 147 -8.40 4.54 6.60
C MET A 147 -9.67 4.39 5.76
N ARG A 148 -10.34 5.51 5.52
CA ARG A 148 -11.66 5.58 4.88
C ARG A 148 -11.65 6.69 3.83
N PRO A 149 -11.22 6.39 2.59
CA PRO A 149 -11.05 7.39 1.53
C PRO A 149 -12.36 8.03 1.08
N TYR A 150 -13.49 7.31 1.24
CA TYR A 150 -14.84 7.77 0.91
C TYR A 150 -15.80 7.38 2.03
N ASN A 151 -16.99 7.96 2.06
CA ASN A 151 -18.00 7.80 3.12
C ASN A 151 -19.19 6.91 2.74
N LYS A 152 -19.11 6.25 1.58
CA LYS A 152 -20.09 5.29 1.06
C LYS A 152 -19.49 4.47 -0.07
N ASP A 153 -20.12 3.32 -0.38
CA ASP A 153 -19.82 2.53 -1.55
C ASP A 153 -19.92 3.36 -2.82
N ARG A 154 -18.96 3.18 -3.73
CA ARG A 154 -18.96 3.93 -4.98
C ARG A 154 -18.00 3.39 -6.04
N ILE A 155 -18.32 3.72 -7.29
CA ILE A 155 -17.37 3.64 -8.39
C ILE A 155 -16.33 4.76 -8.23
N VAL A 156 -15.06 4.41 -8.45
CA VAL A 156 -13.92 5.33 -8.40
C VAL A 156 -13.29 5.36 -9.78
N MET A 157 -13.36 6.50 -10.44
CA MET A 157 -12.87 6.65 -11.81
C MET A 157 -11.34 6.61 -11.85
N PRO A 158 -10.74 6.23 -13.00
CA PRO A 158 -9.28 6.13 -13.14
C PRO A 158 -8.52 7.36 -12.66
N GLU A 159 -9.00 8.55 -12.97
CA GLU A 159 -8.38 9.81 -12.55
C GLU A 159 -8.38 9.98 -11.03
N GLU A 160 -9.43 9.51 -10.34
CA GLU A 160 -9.49 9.55 -8.88
C GLU A 160 -8.52 8.53 -8.26
N ILE A 161 -8.37 7.34 -8.88
CA ILE A 161 -7.40 6.33 -8.44
C ILE A 161 -5.99 6.93 -8.54
N ILE A 162 -5.62 7.51 -9.68
CA ILE A 162 -4.31 8.14 -9.90
C ILE A 162 -4.04 9.26 -8.89
N ASP A 163 -5.05 10.04 -8.56
CA ASP A 163 -4.93 11.20 -7.65
C ASP A 163 -4.83 10.79 -6.17
N LYS A 164 -5.39 9.63 -5.79
CA LYS A 164 -5.51 9.18 -4.38
C LYS A 164 -4.78 7.88 -4.06
N THR A 165 -3.80 7.48 -4.85
CA THR A 165 -3.07 6.21 -4.70
C THR A 165 -2.57 5.90 -3.27
N SER A 166 -2.26 6.91 -2.48
CA SER A 166 -1.80 6.74 -1.09
C SER A 166 -2.94 6.58 -0.05
N GLY A 167 -4.19 6.57 -0.50
CA GLY A 167 -5.38 6.51 0.38
C GLY A 167 -5.98 5.12 0.58
N TYR A 168 -5.40 4.08 -0.02
CA TYR A 168 -5.92 2.72 -0.01
C TYR A 168 -4.97 1.78 0.74
N ALA A 169 -5.49 1.00 1.69
CA ALA A 169 -4.70 -0.02 2.37
C ALA A 169 -4.38 -1.17 1.40
N THR A 170 -3.13 -1.60 1.31
CA THR A 170 -2.70 -2.74 0.47
C THR A 170 -3.54 -3.98 0.77
N ALA A 171 -3.77 -4.27 2.05
CA ALA A 171 -4.59 -5.40 2.50
C ALA A 171 -6.06 -5.35 2.07
N SER A 172 -6.54 -4.21 1.53
CA SER A 172 -7.90 -4.07 1.00
C SER A 172 -8.04 -4.43 -0.47
N LEU A 173 -6.94 -4.46 -1.23
CA LEU A 173 -6.95 -4.53 -2.69
C LEU A 173 -7.25 -5.94 -3.20
N MET A 174 -8.15 -6.03 -4.19
CA MET A 174 -8.34 -7.20 -5.05
C MET A 174 -8.47 -6.73 -6.49
N PHE A 175 -7.77 -7.42 -7.41
CA PHE A 175 -7.73 -7.05 -8.83
C PHE A 175 -7.67 -8.27 -9.74
N ARG A 176 -7.86 -8.05 -11.05
CA ARG A 176 -7.78 -9.11 -12.05
C ARG A 176 -6.33 -9.52 -12.30
N THR A 177 -6.04 -10.81 -12.27
CA THR A 177 -4.69 -11.37 -12.52
C THR A 177 -4.12 -10.95 -13.87
N GLU A 178 -4.99 -10.69 -14.84
CA GLU A 178 -4.57 -10.20 -16.16
C GLU A 178 -3.74 -8.92 -16.10
N MET A 179 -3.98 -8.07 -15.11
CA MET A 179 -3.27 -6.81 -14.89
C MET A 179 -1.76 -7.00 -14.65
N VAL A 180 -1.36 -8.15 -14.15
CA VAL A 180 0.03 -8.44 -13.74
C VAL A 180 0.70 -9.55 -14.55
N LYS A 181 0.11 -9.97 -15.67
CA LYS A 181 0.73 -10.97 -16.57
C LYS A 181 2.04 -10.48 -17.16
N GLU A 182 2.08 -9.21 -17.51
CA GLU A 182 3.26 -8.52 -18.04
C GLU A 182 3.41 -7.19 -17.33
N LEU A 183 4.38 -7.11 -16.43
CA LEU A 183 4.62 -5.90 -15.64
C LEU A 183 5.52 -4.94 -16.44
N PRO A 184 5.08 -3.70 -16.67
CA PRO A 184 5.87 -2.70 -17.40
C PRO A 184 7.02 -2.16 -16.55
N ASP A 185 8.00 -1.53 -17.22
CA ASP A 185 9.22 -1.02 -16.60
C ASP A 185 8.94 -0.02 -15.47
N PHE A 186 7.91 0.82 -15.61
CA PHE A 186 7.57 1.78 -14.55
C PHE A 186 7.14 1.08 -13.26
N TYR A 187 6.53 -0.11 -13.35
CA TYR A 187 6.19 -0.94 -12.20
C TYR A 187 7.43 -1.59 -11.59
N ASN A 188 8.24 -2.23 -12.45
CA ASN A 188 9.42 -2.99 -12.01
C ASN A 188 10.48 -2.10 -11.36
N ASN A 189 10.59 -0.83 -11.78
CA ASN A 189 11.55 0.14 -11.27
C ASN A 189 10.96 1.10 -10.22
N ALA A 190 9.73 0.86 -9.75
CA ALA A 190 9.10 1.70 -8.74
C ALA A 190 9.75 1.50 -7.35
N PRO A 191 9.84 2.55 -6.53
CA PRO A 191 10.40 2.44 -5.18
C PRO A 191 9.47 1.72 -4.19
N ILE A 192 8.20 1.51 -4.56
CA ILE A 192 7.15 0.80 -3.80
C ILE A 192 6.25 0.06 -4.79
N ALA A 193 5.52 -0.95 -4.35
CA ALA A 193 4.74 -1.81 -5.24
C ALA A 193 3.24 -1.47 -5.29
N ASP A 194 2.67 -0.88 -4.26
CA ASP A 194 1.23 -0.63 -4.10
C ASP A 194 0.70 0.49 -5.01
N ILE A 195 1.41 1.61 -5.13
CA ILE A 195 1.00 2.73 -5.99
C ILE A 195 1.02 2.34 -7.47
N PRO A 196 2.11 1.79 -8.05
CA PRO A 196 2.10 1.39 -9.46
C PRO A 196 1.07 0.31 -9.77
N LEU A 197 0.72 -0.56 -8.80
CA LEU A 197 -0.37 -1.51 -8.95
C LEU A 197 -1.73 -0.80 -9.15
N GLN A 198 -2.00 0.23 -8.36
CA GLN A 198 -3.21 1.05 -8.51
C GLN A 198 -3.23 1.81 -9.84
N LEU A 199 -2.06 2.26 -10.33
CA LEU A 199 -1.94 2.89 -11.65
C LEU A 199 -2.21 1.90 -12.79
N LEU A 200 -1.76 0.65 -12.68
CA LEU A 200 -2.11 -0.41 -13.63
C LEU A 200 -3.62 -0.64 -13.65
N ALA A 201 -4.27 -0.70 -12.48
CA ALA A 201 -5.72 -0.84 -12.39
C ALA A 201 -6.44 0.35 -13.07
N ALA A 202 -6.00 1.58 -12.82
CA ALA A 202 -6.56 2.77 -13.47
C ALA A 202 -6.40 2.75 -15.01
N ASN A 203 -5.36 2.08 -15.52
CA ASN A 203 -5.19 1.92 -16.96
C ASN A 203 -6.17 0.92 -17.59
N MET A 204 -6.65 -0.06 -16.83
CA MET A 204 -7.56 -1.11 -17.29
C MET A 204 -9.04 -0.78 -17.14
N GLY A 205 -9.40 0.01 -16.12
CA GLY A 205 -10.80 0.30 -15.86
C GLY A 205 -11.02 1.14 -14.60
N TYR A 206 -12.25 1.12 -14.11
CA TYR A 206 -12.57 1.80 -12.86
C TYR A 206 -12.30 0.90 -11.63
N GLY A 207 -12.21 1.54 -10.47
CA GLY A 207 -12.21 0.85 -9.17
C GLY A 207 -13.57 0.91 -8.50
N TYR A 208 -13.85 -0.04 -7.61
CA TYR A 208 -15.01 -0.01 -6.73
C TYR A 208 -14.59 -0.01 -5.27
N TYR A 209 -15.08 0.97 -4.54
CA TYR A 209 -14.86 1.10 -3.11
C TYR A 209 -16.06 0.58 -2.33
N MET A 210 -15.81 -0.29 -1.36
CA MET A 210 -16.76 -0.77 -0.36
C MET A 210 -16.50 -0.06 0.96
N ASP A 211 -17.49 0.65 1.49
CA ASP A 211 -17.35 1.44 2.72
C ASP A 211 -17.54 0.59 3.97
N GLU A 212 -16.81 -0.49 4.06
CA GLU A 212 -16.85 -1.43 5.17
C GLU A 212 -15.42 -1.87 5.54
N PRO A 213 -15.04 -1.81 6.82
CA PRO A 213 -13.70 -2.21 7.23
C PRO A 213 -13.56 -3.73 7.28
N MET A 214 -12.90 -4.32 6.29
CA MET A 214 -12.68 -5.77 6.22
C MET A 214 -11.23 -6.18 6.54
N CYS A 215 -10.35 -5.21 6.80
CA CYS A 215 -8.98 -5.46 7.26
C CYS A 215 -8.53 -4.46 8.32
N VAL A 216 -7.41 -4.78 8.96
CA VAL A 216 -6.68 -3.91 9.87
C VAL A 216 -5.33 -3.60 9.25
N TYR A 217 -5.02 -2.31 9.14
CA TYR A 217 -3.74 -1.78 8.72
C TYR A 217 -2.92 -1.39 9.95
N ARG A 218 -1.76 -2.03 10.16
CA ARG A 218 -0.87 -1.75 11.29
C ARG A 218 0.15 -0.69 10.95
N LEU A 219 0.30 0.27 11.87
CA LEU A 219 1.27 1.36 11.80
C LEU A 219 2.28 1.27 12.95
N GLY A 220 3.56 1.49 12.64
CA GLY A 220 4.61 1.62 13.66
C GLY A 220 5.35 0.32 13.96
N GLY A 221 5.15 -0.73 13.20
CA GLY A 221 5.99 -1.92 13.25
C GLY A 221 7.47 -1.58 12.99
N ALA A 222 8.40 -2.19 13.74
CA ALA A 222 9.82 -1.86 13.65
C ALA A 222 10.41 -2.08 12.24
N ALA A 223 9.93 -3.12 11.55
CA ALA A 223 10.35 -3.48 10.18
C ALA A 223 9.48 -2.82 9.08
N SER A 224 8.44 -2.04 9.44
CA SER A 224 7.58 -1.42 8.43
C SER A 224 8.32 -0.36 7.62
N TRP A 225 8.04 -0.30 6.31
CA TRP A 225 8.64 0.67 5.39
C TRP A 225 8.51 2.12 5.91
N THR A 226 7.35 2.49 6.44
CA THR A 226 7.09 3.83 7.00
C THR A 226 7.97 4.15 8.21
N THR A 227 8.32 3.15 9.02
CA THR A 227 9.24 3.30 10.16
C THR A 227 10.68 3.42 9.67
N LEU A 228 11.10 2.57 8.73
CA LEU A 228 12.44 2.60 8.14
C LEU A 228 12.72 3.91 7.39
N MET A 229 11.72 4.50 6.76
CA MET A 229 11.85 5.80 6.10
C MET A 229 12.14 6.94 7.09
N LYS A 230 11.72 6.84 8.34
CA LYS A 230 11.97 7.85 9.39
C LYS A 230 13.35 7.74 10.04
N GLN A 231 14.06 6.63 9.85
CA GLN A 231 15.38 6.40 10.45
C GLN A 231 16.50 7.04 9.61
N GLY A 232 17.58 7.48 10.29
CA GLY A 232 18.75 8.07 9.63
C GLY A 232 18.48 9.43 8.99
N ASN A 233 19.03 9.67 7.79
CA ASN A 233 18.82 10.94 7.09
C ASN A 233 17.44 10.98 6.41
N TYR A 234 16.43 11.38 7.19
CA TYR A 234 15.03 11.47 6.77
C TYR A 234 14.84 12.35 5.53
N GLU A 235 15.44 13.54 5.53
CA GLU A 235 15.31 14.48 4.42
C GLU A 235 15.83 13.88 3.11
N LYS A 236 17.04 13.34 3.11
CA LYS A 236 17.61 12.69 1.93
C LYS A 236 16.72 11.57 1.43
N LYS A 237 16.24 10.69 2.33
CA LYS A 237 15.33 9.58 1.96
C LYS A 237 14.04 10.09 1.32
N GLN A 238 13.44 11.14 1.86
CA GLN A 238 12.22 11.73 1.31
C GLN A 238 12.44 12.35 -0.07
N GLN A 239 13.56 13.05 -0.29
CA GLN A 239 13.90 13.62 -1.58
C GLN A 239 14.23 12.53 -2.61
N ASP A 240 14.96 11.49 -2.23
CA ASP A 240 15.25 10.35 -3.10
C ASP A 240 13.98 9.62 -3.51
N TYR A 241 13.09 9.35 -2.55
CA TYR A 241 11.78 8.78 -2.81
C TYR A 241 10.94 9.63 -3.78
N ALA A 242 10.86 10.94 -3.55
CA ALA A 242 10.11 11.83 -4.43
C ALA A 242 10.67 11.83 -5.88
N ARG A 243 12.00 11.73 -6.05
CA ARG A 243 12.62 11.61 -7.38
C ARG A 243 12.27 10.29 -8.05
N ALA A 244 12.39 9.18 -7.34
CA ALA A 244 12.03 7.86 -7.85
C ALA A 244 10.55 7.78 -8.24
N MET A 245 9.66 8.31 -7.40
CA MET A 245 8.23 8.40 -7.70
C MET A 245 7.93 9.26 -8.93
N LYS A 246 8.66 10.38 -9.13
CA LYS A 246 8.51 11.16 -10.35
C LYS A 246 8.82 10.34 -11.59
N THR A 247 9.93 9.59 -11.58
CA THR A 247 10.31 8.69 -12.68
C THR A 247 9.24 7.64 -12.93
N MET A 248 8.71 7.02 -11.88
CA MET A 248 7.62 6.05 -11.97
C MET A 248 6.35 6.66 -12.59
N TYR A 249 5.92 7.85 -12.15
CA TYR A 249 4.77 8.54 -12.74
C TYR A 249 5.00 8.93 -14.21
N GLN A 250 6.21 9.33 -14.59
CA GLN A 250 6.55 9.62 -15.98
C GLN A 250 6.47 8.37 -16.86
N GLY A 251 7.02 7.24 -16.37
CA GLY A 251 6.89 5.95 -17.07
C GLY A 251 5.45 5.48 -17.21
N TYR A 252 4.60 5.70 -16.18
CA TYR A 252 3.17 5.43 -16.28
C TYR A 252 2.46 6.34 -17.31
N ASP A 253 2.81 7.61 -17.37
CA ASP A 253 2.25 8.55 -18.35
C ASP A 253 2.53 8.09 -19.78
N GLU A 254 3.75 7.66 -20.06
CA GLU A 254 4.14 7.08 -21.35
C GLU A 254 3.41 5.75 -21.61
N PHE A 255 3.38 4.84 -20.64
CA PHE A 255 2.69 3.55 -20.73
C PHE A 255 1.20 3.69 -21.03
N SER A 256 0.53 4.67 -20.41
CA SER A 256 -0.89 4.96 -20.65
C SER A 256 -1.16 5.67 -21.99
N GLY A 257 -0.14 5.92 -22.80
CA GLY A 257 -0.24 6.74 -24.01
C GLY A 257 -0.66 8.17 -23.72
N ARG A 258 -0.28 8.69 -22.53
CA ARG A 258 -0.63 10.02 -22.02
C ARG A 258 -2.12 10.28 -21.83
N ARG A 259 -2.91 9.22 -21.77
CA ARG A 259 -4.37 9.31 -21.57
C ARG A 259 -4.76 10.10 -20.33
N PHE A 260 -3.92 10.05 -19.28
CA PHE A 260 -4.18 10.69 -17.99
C PHE A 260 -3.15 11.78 -17.65
N HIS A 261 -2.48 12.35 -18.65
CA HIS A 261 -1.32 13.24 -18.48
C HIS A 261 -1.51 14.33 -17.40
N GLU A 262 -2.59 15.11 -17.47
CA GLU A 262 -2.83 16.18 -16.49
C GLU A 262 -2.98 15.67 -15.06
N THR A 263 -3.65 14.52 -14.90
CA THR A 263 -3.86 13.89 -13.59
C THR A 263 -2.55 13.33 -13.04
N VAL A 264 -1.76 12.68 -13.88
CA VAL A 264 -0.43 12.15 -13.51
C VAL A 264 0.49 13.28 -13.09
N VAL A 265 0.56 14.37 -13.88
CA VAL A 265 1.35 15.56 -13.52
C VAL A 265 0.89 16.15 -12.19
N ARG A 266 -0.41 16.24 -11.96
CA ARG A 266 -0.98 16.73 -10.69
C ARG A 266 -0.61 15.81 -9.53
N ALA A 267 -0.73 14.49 -9.68
CA ALA A 267 -0.46 13.50 -8.63
C ALA A 267 1.02 13.56 -8.17
N TRP A 268 2.00 13.50 -9.08
CA TRP A 268 3.40 13.57 -8.69
C TRP A 268 3.79 14.95 -8.13
N ARG A 269 3.23 16.05 -8.64
CA ARG A 269 3.46 17.40 -8.09
C ARG A 269 2.89 17.56 -6.69
N ARG A 270 1.74 16.94 -6.39
CA ARG A 270 1.19 16.88 -5.03
C ARG A 270 2.11 16.10 -4.10
N LEU A 271 2.59 14.91 -4.53
CA LEU A 271 3.56 14.12 -3.77
C LEU A 271 4.83 14.92 -3.48
N TYR A 272 5.40 15.55 -4.49
CA TYR A 272 6.58 16.43 -4.34
C TYR A 272 6.29 17.58 -3.36
N PHE A 273 5.17 18.25 -3.49
CA PHE A 273 4.74 19.32 -2.56
C PHE A 273 4.66 18.80 -1.11
N LEU A 274 4.04 17.67 -0.87
CA LEU A 274 3.95 17.06 0.46
C LEU A 274 5.33 16.66 1.00
N THR A 275 6.23 16.20 0.13
CA THR A 275 7.63 15.96 0.50
C THR A 275 8.28 17.25 1.00
N GLN A 276 8.11 18.38 0.31
CA GLN A 276 8.66 19.66 0.75
C GLN A 276 8.05 20.14 2.07
N VAL A 277 6.76 19.90 2.30
CA VAL A 277 6.11 20.15 3.62
C VAL A 277 6.77 19.31 4.72
N ASN A 278 6.96 18.00 4.47
CA ASN A 278 7.51 17.06 5.43
C ASN A 278 9.00 17.31 5.74
N THR A 279 9.75 17.84 4.78
CA THR A 279 11.18 18.19 4.91
C THR A 279 11.40 19.68 5.22
N LYS A 280 10.32 20.42 5.46
CA LYS A 280 10.34 21.84 5.90
C LYS A 280 10.98 22.82 4.90
N HIS A 281 10.99 22.51 3.61
CA HIS A 281 11.40 23.44 2.57
C HIS A 281 10.27 24.45 2.28
N TYR A 282 10.07 25.38 3.23
CA TYR A 282 8.92 26.30 3.19
C TYR A 282 9.02 27.39 2.14
N ASP A 283 10.19 27.69 1.64
CA ASP A 283 10.41 28.52 0.45
C ASP A 283 9.71 27.92 -0.78
N VAL A 284 9.86 26.61 -1.01
CA VAL A 284 9.16 25.89 -2.07
C VAL A 284 7.66 25.75 -1.76
N VAL A 285 7.30 25.44 -0.52
CA VAL A 285 5.90 25.24 -0.11
C VAL A 285 5.07 26.50 -0.28
N LEU A 286 5.64 27.67 0.01
CA LEU A 286 4.97 28.98 -0.06
C LEU A 286 5.06 29.63 -1.42
N ASP A 287 5.77 29.04 -2.39
CA ASP A 287 5.85 29.54 -3.75
C ASP A 287 4.47 29.62 -4.42
N LYS A 288 4.31 30.64 -5.29
CA LYS A 288 3.04 30.88 -6.01
C LYS A 288 2.60 29.70 -6.86
N MET A 289 3.52 28.93 -7.41
CA MET A 289 3.21 27.73 -8.22
C MET A 289 2.56 26.62 -7.40
N ASN A 290 2.83 26.55 -6.10
CA ASN A 290 2.30 25.56 -5.19
C ASN A 290 1.04 26.04 -4.44
N ARG A 291 0.53 27.23 -4.74
CA ARG A 291 -0.62 27.83 -4.05
C ARG A 291 -1.88 26.93 -4.02
N LYS A 292 -2.11 26.14 -5.08
CA LYS A 292 -3.24 25.21 -5.15
C LYS A 292 -3.10 24.12 -4.08
N PHE A 293 -1.98 23.43 -4.02
CA PHE A 293 -1.71 22.38 -3.05
C PHE A 293 -1.65 22.91 -1.62
N TYR A 294 -1.07 24.13 -1.43
CA TYR A 294 -1.05 24.77 -0.14
C TYR A 294 -2.47 25.04 0.42
N LYS A 295 -3.42 25.42 -0.44
CA LYS A 295 -4.82 25.63 -0.04
C LYS A 295 -5.54 24.33 0.33
N GLU A 296 -5.11 23.18 -0.20
CA GLU A 296 -5.64 21.84 0.12
C GLU A 296 -5.26 21.40 1.54
N LEU A 297 -4.19 21.94 2.12
CA LEU A 297 -3.81 21.68 3.50
C LEU A 297 -4.87 22.24 4.47
N ASN A 298 -5.08 21.53 5.58
CA ASN A 298 -5.98 22.03 6.62
C ASN A 298 -5.50 23.35 7.23
N PHE A 299 -6.40 24.11 7.81
CA PHE A 299 -6.11 25.46 8.34
C PHE A 299 -4.97 25.45 9.37
N ARG A 300 -4.98 24.48 10.30
CA ARG A 300 -3.95 24.38 11.36
C ARG A 300 -2.55 24.18 10.76
N THR A 301 -2.42 23.25 9.79
CA THR A 301 -1.15 23.01 9.10
C THR A 301 -0.67 24.26 8.37
N ARG A 302 -1.55 25.00 7.68
CA ARG A 302 -1.19 26.24 7.00
C ARG A 302 -0.70 27.33 7.96
N CYS A 303 -1.37 27.50 9.09
CA CYS A 303 -0.95 28.44 10.14
C CYS A 303 0.42 28.02 10.71
N PHE A 304 0.61 26.75 10.98
CA PHE A 304 1.87 26.20 11.49
C PHE A 304 3.04 26.46 10.53
N ILE A 305 2.88 26.12 9.24
CA ILE A 305 3.89 26.34 8.20
C ILE A 305 4.28 27.82 8.13
N ARG A 306 3.29 28.73 8.12
CA ARG A 306 3.56 30.17 8.09
C ARG A 306 4.27 30.65 9.33
N PHE A 307 3.86 30.19 10.51
CA PHE A 307 4.50 30.56 11.78
C PHE A 307 5.96 30.11 11.79
N GLU A 308 6.22 28.84 11.49
CA GLU A 308 7.59 28.30 11.47
C GLU A 308 8.47 28.98 10.40
N ALA A 309 7.93 29.25 9.21
CA ALA A 309 8.64 29.94 8.13
C ALA A 309 8.96 31.40 8.48
N THR A 310 8.05 32.12 9.19
CA THR A 310 8.22 33.53 9.52
C THR A 310 9.05 33.74 10.78
N PHE A 311 8.92 32.85 11.76
CA PHE A 311 9.56 32.95 13.07
C PHE A 311 10.38 31.72 13.46
N PRO A 312 11.37 31.27 12.65
CA PRO A 312 12.05 30.00 12.88
C PRO A 312 12.77 29.91 14.24
N ARG A 313 13.35 31.03 14.73
CA ARG A 313 14.00 31.06 16.03
C ARG A 313 13.02 30.93 17.20
N VAL A 314 11.86 31.54 17.11
CA VAL A 314 10.80 31.44 18.13
C VAL A 314 10.27 30.02 18.16
N TYR A 315 10.03 29.43 17.00
CA TYR A 315 9.59 28.05 16.88
C TYR A 315 10.60 27.07 17.51
N GLN A 316 11.90 27.21 17.21
CA GLN A 316 12.94 26.37 17.80
C GLN A 316 12.97 26.51 19.32
N TRP A 317 12.89 27.74 19.85
CA TRP A 317 12.84 27.99 21.30
C TRP A 317 11.62 27.31 21.97
N LEU A 318 10.45 27.34 21.33
CA LEU A 318 9.25 26.66 21.82
C LEU A 318 9.43 25.13 21.83
N GLN A 319 10.02 24.55 20.79
CA GLN A 319 10.33 23.12 20.73
C GLN A 319 11.30 22.70 21.83
N ASP A 320 12.39 23.43 22.00
CA ASP A 320 13.41 23.14 23.02
C ASP A 320 12.83 23.27 24.45
N SER A 321 11.94 24.24 24.66
CA SER A 321 11.23 24.41 25.92
C SER A 321 10.27 23.25 26.21
N TYR A 322 9.48 22.84 25.20
CA TYR A 322 8.57 21.69 25.33
C TYR A 322 9.30 20.38 25.66
N HIS A 323 10.45 20.14 25.06
CA HIS A 323 11.27 18.96 25.34
C HIS A 323 11.91 19.00 26.75
N ARG A 324 12.20 20.17 27.29
CA ARG A 324 12.71 20.32 28.68
C ARG A 324 11.64 20.04 29.73
N PHE A 325 10.37 20.35 29.46
CA PHE A 325 9.26 20.07 30.39
C PHE A 325 8.76 18.63 30.40
N ARG A 326 9.19 17.80 29.43
CA ARG A 326 8.81 16.37 29.31
C ARG A 326 9.87 15.40 29.82
N LYS A 327 11.06 15.88 30.18
CA LYS A 327 12.08 15.14 30.93
C LYS A 327 11.91 15.37 32.43
#